data_8030fa6941c1d895e19c47be957efd8f
#
_entry.id   8030fa6941c1d895e19c47be957efd8f
#
_cell.length_a   1.000
_cell.length_b   1.000
_cell.length_c   1.000
_cell.angle_alpha   90.00
_cell.angle_beta   90.00
_cell.angle_gamma   90.00
#
_symmetry.space_group_name_H-M   'P 1'
#
loop_
_entity.id
_entity.type
_entity.pdbx_description
1 polymer ?
#
loop_
_entity_poly.entity_id
_entity_poly.type
_entity_poly.pdbx_seq_one_letter_code
_entity_poly.pdbx_strand_id
1 'polypeptide(L)'
;VSCGYVARWEAKELSIQEIASIADQRMYKAKEAYYKNKGIDRKGQKEAHAALELLYSKILKINITDDTYQILDIGKEENIEEVRNVGSISGWLKQFANSDRIHPDYSQEFMEKTDFGYLKNYFREGKKRFGFIYKKNYDGVYKDTIMEIIPAKDYSEELQTFFLYVKRIEE
;
A
#
# COMPACT_ATOMS: atom_id res chain seq x y z
N VAL A 1 -21.20 -3.55 12.52
CA VAL A 1 -21.34 -2.10 12.79
C VAL A 1 -21.26 -1.89 14.29
N SER A 2 -20.38 -1.00 14.78
CA SER A 2 -20.30 -0.61 16.18
C SER A 2 -21.08 0.70 16.35
N CYS A 3 -21.94 0.77 17.36
CA CYS A 3 -22.70 1.96 17.68
C CYS A 3 -22.56 2.31 19.16
N GLY A 4 -22.67 3.58 19.50
CA GLY A 4 -22.81 4.10 20.86
C GLY A 4 -24.15 4.81 20.98
N TYR A 5 -24.77 4.71 22.14
CA TYR A 5 -26.02 5.42 22.43
C TYR A 5 -26.00 5.94 23.86
N VAL A 6 -26.79 6.96 24.09
CA VAL A 6 -27.10 7.49 25.46
C VAL A 6 -28.59 7.40 25.62
N ALA A 7 -29.04 6.75 26.70
CA ALA A 7 -30.46 6.59 26.96
C ALA A 7 -31.06 7.92 27.46
N ARG A 8 -32.35 8.17 27.15
CA ARG A 8 -33.03 9.43 27.48
C ARG A 8 -32.96 9.77 28.96
N TRP A 9 -33.00 8.78 29.84
CA TRP A 9 -32.93 8.99 31.29
C TRP A 9 -31.53 9.39 31.79
N GLU A 10 -30.45 9.06 31.02
CA GLU A 10 -29.08 9.46 31.29
C GLU A 10 -28.80 10.90 30.78
N ALA A 11 -29.60 11.36 29.86
CA ALA A 11 -29.43 12.64 29.18
C ALA A 11 -30.18 13.82 29.81
N LYS A 12 -30.89 13.63 30.94
CA LYS A 12 -31.79 14.63 31.47
C LYS A 12 -31.18 15.99 31.79
N GLU A 13 -29.89 16.04 32.12
CA GLU A 13 -29.16 17.26 32.48
C GLU A 13 -27.90 17.49 31.62
N LEU A 14 -27.75 16.70 30.56
CA LEU A 14 -26.57 16.77 29.66
C LEU A 14 -26.84 17.67 28.49
N SER A 15 -25.83 18.43 28.09
CA SER A 15 -25.81 19.15 26.81
C SER A 15 -25.69 18.17 25.65
N ILE A 16 -26.05 18.62 24.44
CA ILE A 16 -25.92 17.83 23.19
C ILE A 16 -24.47 17.40 22.99
N GLN A 17 -23.50 18.24 23.32
CA GLN A 17 -22.08 17.94 23.18
C GLN A 17 -21.62 16.85 24.13
N GLU A 18 -22.10 16.84 25.37
CA GLU A 18 -21.83 15.80 26.37
C GLU A 18 -22.46 14.46 25.95
N ILE A 19 -23.69 14.48 25.45
CA ILE A 19 -24.38 13.30 24.93
C ILE A 19 -23.59 12.71 23.75
N ALA A 20 -23.16 13.53 22.81
CA ALA A 20 -22.35 13.09 21.68
C ALA A 20 -21.02 12.48 22.12
N SER A 21 -20.32 13.12 23.06
CA SER A 21 -19.07 12.62 23.63
C SER A 21 -19.22 11.25 24.32
N ILE A 22 -20.28 11.09 25.10
CA ILE A 22 -20.57 9.82 25.78
C ILE A 22 -20.91 8.71 24.77
N ALA A 23 -21.71 9.03 23.76
CA ALA A 23 -22.06 8.09 22.70
C ALA A 23 -20.81 7.63 21.92
N ASP A 24 -19.92 8.55 21.59
CA ASP A 24 -18.66 8.25 20.92
C ASP A 24 -17.74 7.37 21.78
N GLN A 25 -17.60 7.67 23.07
CA GLN A 25 -16.81 6.85 23.97
C GLN A 25 -17.36 5.41 24.08
N ARG A 26 -18.69 5.27 24.14
CA ARG A 26 -19.34 3.95 24.19
C ARG A 26 -19.15 3.18 22.90
N MET A 27 -19.29 3.85 21.76
CA MET A 27 -18.99 3.26 20.44
C MET A 27 -17.55 2.78 20.37
N TYR A 28 -16.60 3.61 20.83
CA TYR A 28 -15.19 3.26 20.83
C TYR A 28 -14.89 2.03 21.69
N LYS A 29 -15.41 1.98 22.92
CA LYS A 29 -15.28 0.82 23.83
C LYS A 29 -15.89 -0.45 23.23
N ALA A 30 -17.06 -0.35 22.61
CA ALA A 30 -17.72 -1.49 21.95
C ALA A 30 -16.86 -2.00 20.77
N LYS A 31 -16.24 -1.09 20.05
CA LYS A 31 -15.35 -1.40 18.94
C LYS A 31 -14.05 -2.08 19.40
N GLU A 32 -13.45 -1.61 20.49
CA GLU A 32 -12.28 -2.26 21.11
C GLU A 32 -12.60 -3.67 21.60
N ALA A 33 -13.73 -3.83 22.34
CA ALA A 33 -14.17 -5.14 22.80
C ALA A 33 -14.43 -6.13 21.67
N TYR A 34 -15.03 -5.67 20.58
CA TYR A 34 -15.25 -6.49 19.38
C TYR A 34 -13.93 -7.00 18.78
N TYR A 35 -12.94 -6.12 18.63
CA TYR A 35 -11.64 -6.52 18.06
C TYR A 35 -10.87 -7.43 19.01
N LYS A 36 -10.89 -7.15 20.31
CA LYS A 36 -10.27 -8.00 21.34
C LYS A 36 -10.86 -9.41 21.33
N ASN A 37 -12.19 -9.52 21.26
CA ASN A 37 -12.88 -10.82 21.22
C ASN A 37 -12.58 -11.60 19.92
N LYS A 38 -12.25 -10.89 18.84
CA LYS A 38 -11.82 -11.51 17.56
C LYS A 38 -10.32 -11.80 17.49
N GLY A 39 -9.57 -11.52 18.55
CA GLY A 39 -8.10 -11.67 18.55
C GLY A 39 -7.37 -10.73 17.61
N ILE A 40 -8.00 -9.62 17.20
CA ILE A 40 -7.42 -8.63 16.29
C ILE A 40 -6.71 -7.55 17.10
N ASP A 41 -5.39 -7.61 17.13
CA ASP A 41 -4.57 -6.55 17.69
C ASP A 41 -4.38 -5.40 16.68
N ARG A 42 -5.25 -4.39 16.76
CA ARG A 42 -5.17 -3.21 15.89
C ARG A 42 -3.97 -2.33 16.17
N LYS A 43 -3.47 -2.30 17.42
CA LYS A 43 -2.28 -1.54 17.78
C LYS A 43 -1.05 -2.19 17.15
N GLY A 44 -0.91 -3.50 17.35
CA GLY A 44 0.17 -4.27 16.71
C GLY A 44 0.11 -4.25 15.19
N GLN A 45 -1.09 -4.24 14.58
CA GLN A 45 -1.22 -4.05 13.12
C GLN A 45 -0.71 -2.68 12.65
N LYS A 46 -0.98 -1.60 13.40
CA LYS A 46 -0.46 -0.26 13.09
C LYS A 46 1.06 -0.18 13.29
N GLU A 47 1.58 -0.79 14.35
CA GLU A 47 3.02 -0.85 14.60
C GLU A 47 3.74 -1.67 13.52
N ALA A 48 3.16 -2.79 13.08
CA ALA A 48 3.70 -3.57 11.98
C ALA A 48 3.66 -2.79 10.65
N HIS A 49 2.60 -2.01 10.39
CA HIS A 49 2.52 -1.16 9.22
C HIS A 49 3.59 -0.06 9.25
N ALA A 50 3.73 0.62 10.38
CA ALA A 50 4.79 1.62 10.55
C ALA A 50 6.20 1.04 10.38
N ALA A 51 6.43 -0.23 10.77
CA ALA A 51 7.69 -0.91 10.53
C ALA A 51 7.92 -1.18 9.04
N LEU A 52 6.87 -1.51 8.27
CA LEU A 52 6.97 -1.66 6.81
C LEU A 52 7.30 -0.34 6.13
N GLU A 53 6.72 0.79 6.58
CA GLU A 53 7.02 2.14 6.07
C GLU A 53 8.50 2.52 6.26
N LEU A 54 9.15 1.99 7.31
CA LEU A 54 10.60 2.18 7.53
C LEU A 54 11.46 1.31 6.60
N LEU A 55 10.95 0.18 6.14
CA LEU A 55 11.69 -0.78 5.32
C LEU A 55 11.55 -0.51 3.82
N TYR A 56 10.41 0.03 3.39
CA TYR A 56 10.09 0.26 1.99
C TYR A 56 9.98 1.74 1.68
N SER A 57 10.64 2.18 0.63
CA SER A 57 10.55 3.57 0.17
C SER A 57 9.26 3.85 -0.61
N LYS A 58 8.55 2.80 -1.04
CA LYS A 58 7.28 2.93 -1.76
C LYS A 58 6.44 1.68 -1.59
N ILE A 59 5.16 1.88 -1.27
CA ILE A 59 4.15 0.82 -1.20
C ILE A 59 2.93 1.27 -2.01
N LEU A 60 2.61 0.52 -3.06
CA LEU A 60 1.44 0.75 -3.90
C LEU A 60 0.51 -0.47 -3.87
N LYS A 61 -0.79 -0.24 -3.94
CA LYS A 61 -1.75 -1.26 -4.36
C LYS A 61 -2.03 -1.02 -5.83
N ILE A 62 -1.77 -2.00 -6.68
CA ILE A 62 -1.94 -1.90 -8.13
C ILE A 62 -3.02 -2.88 -8.61
N ASN A 63 -3.79 -2.48 -9.60
CA ASN A 63 -4.73 -3.34 -10.31
C ASN A 63 -4.35 -3.33 -11.79
N ILE A 64 -3.81 -4.44 -12.28
CA ILE A 64 -3.38 -4.56 -13.67
C ILE A 64 -4.50 -4.93 -14.63
N THR A 65 -5.70 -5.29 -14.12
CA THR A 65 -6.91 -5.47 -14.93
C THR A 65 -7.42 -4.10 -15.42
N ASP A 66 -7.52 -3.14 -14.50
CA ASP A 66 -8.07 -1.81 -14.75
C ASP A 66 -6.98 -0.75 -15.01
N ASP A 67 -5.72 -1.16 -15.00
CA ASP A 67 -4.54 -0.29 -15.14
C ASP A 67 -4.52 0.88 -14.13
N THR A 68 -4.91 0.60 -12.89
CA THR A 68 -5.02 1.59 -11.81
C THR A 68 -4.06 1.31 -10.66
N TYR A 69 -3.82 2.31 -9.83
CA TYR A 69 -3.04 2.15 -8.61
C TYR A 69 -3.50 3.09 -7.50
N GLN A 70 -3.17 2.71 -6.26
CA GLN A 70 -3.35 3.50 -5.05
C GLN A 70 -2.02 3.58 -4.32
N ILE A 71 -1.64 4.78 -3.94
CA ILE A 71 -0.47 5.03 -3.09
C ILE A 71 -0.86 4.70 -1.66
N LEU A 72 -0.21 3.71 -1.06
CA LEU A 72 -0.41 3.37 0.36
C LEU A 72 0.61 4.06 1.24
N ASP A 73 1.87 4.07 0.78
CA ASP A 73 2.95 4.80 1.42
C ASP A 73 4.02 5.23 0.40
N ILE A 74 4.61 6.39 0.64
CA ILE A 74 5.78 6.90 -0.09
C ILE A 74 6.74 7.55 0.91
N GLY A 75 7.95 7.03 0.95
CA GLY A 75 9.04 7.57 1.75
C GLY A 75 9.42 9.00 1.34
N LYS A 76 9.98 9.74 2.28
CA LYS A 76 10.36 11.16 2.10
C LYS A 76 11.36 11.41 0.97
N GLU A 77 12.12 10.38 0.60
CA GLU A 77 13.11 10.41 -0.49
C GLU A 77 12.48 10.25 -1.89
N GLU A 78 11.17 10.00 -1.96
CA GLU A 78 10.44 9.77 -3.19
C GLU A 78 9.62 11.01 -3.57
N ASN A 79 9.59 11.34 -4.86
CA ASN A 79 8.73 12.42 -5.34
C ASN A 79 7.30 11.90 -5.55
N ILE A 80 6.39 12.27 -4.64
CA ILE A 80 4.99 11.88 -4.69
C ILE A 80 4.27 12.42 -5.95
N GLU A 81 4.68 13.56 -6.46
CA GLU A 81 4.07 14.19 -7.64
C GLU A 81 4.32 13.39 -8.91
N GLU A 82 5.49 12.77 -9.03
CA GLU A 82 5.81 11.87 -10.14
C GLU A 82 4.88 10.67 -10.21
N VAL A 83 4.42 10.17 -9.06
CA VAL A 83 3.51 9.03 -8.99
C VAL A 83 2.05 9.47 -9.17
N ARG A 84 1.67 10.65 -8.70
CA ARG A 84 0.28 11.15 -8.78
C ARG A 84 -0.14 11.62 -10.17
N ASN A 85 0.80 12.13 -10.96
CA ASN A 85 0.51 12.78 -12.23
C ASN A 85 0.36 11.82 -13.41
N VAL A 86 0.61 10.53 -13.22
CA VAL A 86 0.43 9.53 -14.27
C VAL A 86 -0.87 8.76 -14.01
N GLY A 87 -1.84 8.89 -14.88
CA GLY A 87 -3.20 8.36 -14.68
C GLY A 87 -3.31 6.82 -14.63
N SER A 88 -2.25 6.08 -14.99
CA SER A 88 -2.25 4.62 -15.04
C SER A 88 -0.95 4.03 -14.50
N ILE A 89 -1.01 2.81 -13.97
CA ILE A 89 0.18 2.10 -13.48
C ILE A 89 1.13 1.74 -14.63
N SER A 90 0.61 1.31 -15.77
CA SER A 90 1.43 1.00 -16.95
C SER A 90 2.16 2.23 -17.48
N GLY A 91 1.47 3.37 -17.52
CA GLY A 91 2.06 4.66 -17.91
C GLY A 91 3.17 5.07 -16.95
N TRP A 92 2.94 4.97 -15.65
CA TRP A 92 3.95 5.28 -14.64
C TRP A 92 5.19 4.38 -14.76
N LEU A 93 5.02 3.06 -14.89
CA LEU A 93 6.13 2.12 -15.02
C LEU A 93 6.97 2.42 -16.28
N LYS A 94 6.32 2.72 -17.42
CA LYS A 94 7.02 3.11 -18.67
C LYS A 94 7.76 4.43 -18.54
N GLN A 95 7.13 5.45 -17.95
CA GLN A 95 7.77 6.74 -17.73
C GLN A 95 8.97 6.59 -16.79
N PHE A 96 8.83 5.81 -15.72
CA PHE A 96 9.89 5.55 -14.78
C PHE A 96 11.06 4.81 -15.42
N ALA A 97 10.80 3.78 -16.24
CA ALA A 97 11.82 3.03 -16.97
C ALA A 97 12.63 3.88 -17.96
N ASN A 98 11.98 4.87 -18.58
CA ASN A 98 12.60 5.75 -19.57
C ASN A 98 13.16 7.06 -18.99
N SER A 99 13.12 7.22 -17.66
CA SER A 99 13.68 8.39 -16.99
C SER A 99 15.12 8.16 -16.54
N ASP A 100 15.78 9.22 -16.07
CA ASP A 100 17.09 9.17 -15.42
C ASP A 100 17.05 8.50 -14.02
N ARG A 101 15.86 8.08 -13.59
CA ARG A 101 15.64 7.37 -12.30
C ARG A 101 16.14 5.93 -12.34
N ILE A 102 16.20 5.30 -13.50
CA ILE A 102 16.75 3.95 -13.68
C ILE A 102 18.05 4.05 -14.47
N HIS A 103 19.04 3.30 -14.04
CA HIS A 103 20.30 3.19 -14.82
C HIS A 103 19.99 2.62 -16.21
N PRO A 104 20.52 3.19 -17.30
CA PRO A 104 20.19 2.80 -18.66
C PRO A 104 20.30 1.30 -18.94
N ASP A 105 21.31 0.63 -18.39
CA ASP A 105 21.51 -0.82 -18.59
C ASP A 105 20.38 -1.68 -18.00
N TYR A 106 19.57 -1.14 -17.08
CA TYR A 106 18.46 -1.84 -16.41
C TYR A 106 17.09 -1.46 -16.99
N SER A 107 17.00 -0.43 -17.82
CA SER A 107 15.73 0.11 -18.33
C SER A 107 14.94 -0.94 -19.12
N GLN A 108 15.58 -1.67 -20.01
CA GLN A 108 14.92 -2.69 -20.82
C GLN A 108 14.42 -3.85 -19.94
N GLU A 109 15.29 -4.40 -19.08
CA GLU A 109 14.91 -5.48 -18.18
C GLU A 109 13.77 -5.05 -17.25
N PHE A 110 13.80 -3.81 -16.75
CA PHE A 110 12.73 -3.26 -15.93
C PHE A 110 11.39 -3.27 -16.67
N MET A 111 11.34 -2.81 -17.93
CA MET A 111 10.13 -2.83 -18.75
C MET A 111 9.61 -4.25 -18.99
N GLU A 112 10.50 -5.20 -19.30
CA GLU A 112 10.13 -6.61 -19.52
C GLU A 112 9.57 -7.24 -18.25
N LYS A 113 10.21 -7.01 -17.10
CA LYS A 113 9.79 -7.55 -15.78
C LYS A 113 8.50 -6.93 -15.25
N THR A 114 8.17 -5.71 -15.64
CA THR A 114 6.95 -5.02 -15.23
C THR A 114 5.84 -5.07 -16.28
N ASP A 115 6.05 -5.76 -17.40
CA ASP A 115 5.02 -6.00 -18.40
C ASP A 115 3.85 -6.79 -17.83
N PHE A 116 2.62 -6.34 -18.07
CA PHE A 116 1.43 -6.96 -17.52
C PHE A 116 1.19 -8.38 -18.04
N GLY A 117 1.55 -8.65 -19.30
CA GLY A 117 1.48 -10.01 -19.86
C GLY A 117 2.45 -10.94 -19.15
N TYR A 118 3.67 -10.47 -18.90
CA TYR A 118 4.67 -11.21 -18.13
C TYR A 118 4.18 -11.51 -16.71
N LEU A 119 3.69 -10.51 -15.98
CA LEU A 119 3.20 -10.66 -14.61
C LEU A 119 1.99 -11.62 -14.53
N LYS A 120 1.04 -11.48 -15.46
CA LYS A 120 -0.13 -12.37 -15.55
C LYS A 120 0.28 -13.83 -15.73
N ASN A 121 1.19 -14.11 -16.64
CA ASN A 121 1.68 -15.46 -16.87
C ASN A 121 2.43 -16.01 -15.65
N TYR A 122 3.30 -15.19 -15.06
CA TYR A 122 4.06 -15.55 -13.88
C TYR A 122 3.17 -15.98 -12.68
N PHE A 123 2.13 -15.20 -12.37
CA PHE A 123 1.25 -15.50 -11.24
C PHE A 123 0.20 -16.59 -11.54
N ARG A 124 -0.15 -16.80 -12.80
CA ARG A 124 -1.01 -17.93 -13.22
C ARG A 124 -0.38 -19.28 -12.88
N GLU A 125 0.93 -19.38 -12.82
CA GLU A 125 1.65 -20.56 -12.37
C GLU A 125 1.56 -20.82 -10.86
N GLY A 126 0.77 -20.04 -10.12
CA GLY A 126 0.55 -20.21 -8.67
C GLY A 126 1.68 -19.62 -7.80
N LYS A 127 2.58 -18.85 -8.39
CA LYS A 127 3.66 -18.17 -7.66
C LYS A 127 3.07 -17.10 -6.75
N LYS A 128 3.65 -16.95 -5.56
CA LYS A 128 3.13 -16.06 -4.50
C LYS A 128 3.88 -14.73 -4.38
N ARG A 129 5.00 -14.60 -5.04
CA ARG A 129 5.85 -13.41 -4.98
C ARG A 129 6.69 -13.32 -6.25
N PHE A 130 6.82 -12.13 -6.77
CA PHE A 130 7.76 -11.77 -7.83
C PHE A 130 8.69 -10.67 -7.31
N GLY A 131 9.95 -10.68 -7.71
CA GLY A 131 10.87 -9.63 -7.34
C GLY A 131 12.10 -9.63 -8.24
N PHE A 132 12.66 -8.44 -8.45
CA PHE A 132 13.90 -8.25 -9.21
C PHE A 132 14.65 -7.02 -8.69
N ILE A 133 15.94 -6.98 -8.95
CA ILE A 133 16.85 -5.89 -8.55
C ILE A 133 17.16 -5.04 -9.77
N TYR A 134 17.19 -3.74 -9.59
CA TYR A 134 17.60 -2.75 -10.58
C TYR A 134 18.36 -1.62 -9.91
N LYS A 135 19.09 -0.82 -10.68
CA LYS A 135 19.81 0.36 -10.17
C LYS A 135 18.94 1.60 -10.31
N LYS A 136 18.57 2.19 -9.18
CA LYS A 136 17.79 3.44 -9.09
C LYS A 136 18.70 4.60 -8.72
N ASN A 137 18.47 5.75 -9.35
CA ASN A 137 19.14 7.00 -9.03
C ASN A 137 18.57 7.62 -7.74
N TYR A 138 19.45 7.87 -6.79
CA TYR A 138 19.21 8.62 -5.56
C TYR A 138 20.18 9.80 -5.55
N ASP A 139 19.68 11.00 -5.85
CA ASP A 139 20.46 12.25 -5.86
C ASP A 139 21.80 12.16 -6.66
N GLY A 140 21.73 11.57 -7.86
CA GLY A 140 22.86 11.42 -8.75
C GLY A 140 23.70 10.14 -8.54
N VAL A 141 23.36 9.30 -7.56
CA VAL A 141 24.05 8.04 -7.29
C VAL A 141 23.11 6.85 -7.55
N TYR A 142 23.53 5.94 -8.40
CA TYR A 142 22.78 4.71 -8.65
C TYR A 142 23.05 3.68 -7.55
N LYS A 143 21.97 3.21 -6.90
CA LYS A 143 22.01 2.19 -5.85
C LYS A 143 21.09 1.01 -6.18
N ASP A 144 21.46 -0.15 -5.70
CA ASP A 144 20.66 -1.36 -5.87
C ASP A 144 19.33 -1.21 -5.14
N THR A 145 18.27 -1.48 -5.88
CA THR A 145 16.90 -1.32 -5.43
C THR A 145 16.13 -2.57 -5.83
N ILE A 146 15.38 -3.14 -4.91
CA ILE A 146 14.48 -4.26 -5.21
C ILE A 146 13.06 -3.76 -5.38
N MET A 147 12.40 -4.24 -6.44
CA MET A 147 10.95 -4.17 -6.58
C MET A 147 10.36 -5.55 -6.31
N GLU A 148 9.32 -5.60 -5.50
CA GLU A 148 8.60 -6.82 -5.16
C GLU A 148 7.12 -6.64 -5.48
N ILE A 149 6.51 -7.67 -6.09
CA ILE A 149 5.09 -7.70 -6.40
C ILE A 149 4.49 -8.94 -5.76
N ILE A 150 3.46 -8.74 -4.96
CA ILE A 150 2.81 -9.78 -4.16
C ILE A 150 1.30 -9.73 -4.44
N PRO A 151 0.65 -10.85 -4.81
CA PRO A 151 -0.80 -10.88 -4.97
C PRO A 151 -1.52 -10.41 -3.71
N ALA A 152 -2.52 -9.55 -3.87
CA ALA A 152 -3.38 -9.13 -2.78
C ALA A 152 -4.31 -10.30 -2.36
N LYS A 153 -4.93 -10.18 -1.19
CA LYS A 153 -5.83 -11.23 -0.67
C LYS A 153 -7.05 -11.48 -1.56
N ASP A 154 -7.47 -10.46 -2.28
CA ASP A 154 -8.59 -10.45 -3.23
C ASP A 154 -8.15 -10.77 -4.68
N TYR A 155 -6.91 -11.18 -4.89
CA TYR A 155 -6.40 -11.57 -6.21
C TYR A 155 -7.17 -12.77 -6.76
N SER A 156 -7.59 -12.65 -8.02
CA SER A 156 -8.13 -13.73 -8.85
C SER A 156 -7.67 -13.55 -10.30
N GLU A 157 -7.95 -14.50 -11.17
CA GLU A 157 -7.67 -14.34 -12.62
C GLU A 157 -8.47 -13.19 -13.26
N GLU A 158 -9.64 -12.88 -12.70
CA GLU A 158 -10.52 -11.80 -13.16
C GLU A 158 -10.14 -10.45 -12.54
N LEU A 159 -9.71 -10.45 -11.27
CA LEU A 159 -9.29 -9.27 -10.52
C LEU A 159 -7.82 -9.39 -10.12
N GLN A 160 -6.94 -8.85 -10.96
CA GLN A 160 -5.50 -8.98 -10.79
C GLN A 160 -4.94 -7.81 -9.98
N THR A 161 -5.17 -7.87 -8.68
CA THR A 161 -4.73 -6.87 -7.71
C THR A 161 -3.48 -7.36 -6.98
N PHE A 162 -2.49 -6.48 -6.85
CA PHE A 162 -1.21 -6.75 -6.21
C PHE A 162 -0.79 -5.62 -5.29
N PHE A 163 0.11 -5.94 -4.36
CA PHE A 163 0.94 -4.96 -3.68
C PHE A 163 2.31 -4.88 -4.38
N LEU A 164 2.75 -3.67 -4.68
CA LEU A 164 4.06 -3.36 -5.21
C LEU A 164 4.87 -2.65 -4.12
N TYR A 165 6.01 -3.22 -3.80
CA TYR A 165 6.94 -2.72 -2.80
C TYR A 165 8.25 -2.34 -3.46
N VAL A 166 8.82 -1.22 -3.05
CA VAL A 166 10.16 -0.78 -3.49
C VAL A 166 11.02 -0.54 -2.27
N LYS A 167 12.23 -1.11 -2.27
CA LYS A 167 13.17 -0.99 -1.16
C LYS A 167 14.59 -0.78 -1.70
N ARG A 168 15.31 0.19 -1.14
CA ARG A 168 16.75 0.31 -1.35
C ARG A 168 17.46 -0.83 -0.62
N ILE A 169 18.43 -1.46 -1.28
CA ILE A 169 19.31 -2.43 -0.64
C ILE A 169 20.43 -1.63 0.03
N GLU A 170 20.54 -1.74 1.34
CA GLU A 170 21.64 -1.18 2.10
C GLU A 170 22.80 -2.18 2.06
N GLU A 171 24.00 -1.67 1.78
CA GLU A 171 25.24 -2.44 1.86
C GLU A 171 25.67 -2.68 3.31
#